data_2107508d00670fa8809220f0e5157437
#
_entry.id   2107508d00670fa8809220f0e5157437
#
_cell.length_a   1.000
_cell.length_b   1.000
_cell.length_c   1.000
_cell.angle_alpha   90.00
_cell.angle_beta   90.00
_cell.angle_gamma   90.00
#
_symmetry.space_group_name_H-M   'P 1'
#
loop_
_entity.id
_entity.type
_entity.pdbx_description
1 polymer ?
#
loop_
_entity_poly.entity_id
_entity_poly.type
_entity_poly.pdbx_seq_one_letter_code
_entity_poly.pdbx_strand_id
1 'polypeptide(L)'
;MNKFILSIALACISGLSAHAQFTGKGYYRVKNAVTERYMSLCDNHSRGVHFASTSVDAGALVTKRNLDDVLTDPGTIFNIENVSGVNYNISSQGANVYNMIKYYIRLTKLNDGTYRAWQIDNGQIIMLSDEDDYYQGEDTSYVNSITSNTQRWYILPVDTKDNYLGVKPTIKANGKYYATFFAEVPFSFASSGMRALYINELRGNGVATYKEIKGIVPAKTPVIIECSSENPADNKLQIESTSPSSIKDNLLTGVYFGLGMKPTDHFNSTAFDANSMRVLGISEDGSLEINNEDTYMADIRIKVGSNYNYTYPYIKAIPHNTAYVKVSASAPTHMKLYAENDPAGIHDVQIDDNQPANIYNMNGMVVRQKAISTEGLPQGIYIFKGKKVVVN
;
A
#
# COMPACT_ATOMS: atom_id res chain seq x y z
N MET A 1 32.73 -62.05 -20.10
CA MET A 1 31.57 -61.42 -19.55
C MET A 1 32.00 -60.10 -18.91
N ASN A 2 31.96 -59.02 -19.65
CA ASN A 2 32.32 -57.68 -19.16
C ASN A 2 31.07 -56.94 -18.70
N LYS A 3 31.03 -56.62 -17.41
CA LYS A 3 30.00 -55.78 -16.83
C LYS A 3 30.39 -54.33 -17.06
N PHE A 4 29.67 -53.65 -17.92
CA PHE A 4 29.69 -52.17 -18.02
C PHE A 4 28.94 -51.60 -16.84
N ILE A 5 29.63 -50.90 -15.97
CA ILE A 5 29.04 -50.04 -14.93
C ILE A 5 28.79 -48.71 -15.59
N LEU A 6 27.52 -48.39 -15.82
CA LEU A 6 27.08 -47.09 -16.31
C LEU A 6 26.95 -46.15 -15.09
N SER A 7 27.95 -45.30 -14.87
CA SER A 7 27.89 -44.23 -13.88
C SER A 7 27.03 -43.11 -14.44
N ILE A 8 25.80 -43.01 -13.92
CA ILE A 8 24.95 -41.84 -14.16
C ILE A 8 25.46 -40.73 -13.25
N ALA A 9 26.21 -39.81 -13.81
CA ALA A 9 26.49 -38.53 -13.16
C ALA A 9 25.20 -37.72 -13.13
N LEU A 10 24.56 -37.66 -11.95
CA LEU A 10 23.43 -36.78 -11.69
C LEU A 10 23.98 -35.34 -11.62
N ALA A 11 24.00 -34.66 -12.75
CA ALA A 11 24.26 -33.24 -12.79
C ALA A 11 23.09 -32.56 -12.09
N CYS A 12 23.29 -32.14 -10.84
CA CYS A 12 22.45 -31.13 -10.20
C CYS A 12 22.59 -29.83 -11.00
N ILE A 13 21.78 -29.71 -12.04
CA ILE A 13 21.49 -28.39 -12.62
C ILE A 13 20.69 -27.67 -11.57
N SER A 14 21.37 -26.95 -10.66
CA SER A 14 20.77 -25.89 -9.90
C SER A 14 20.21 -24.90 -10.94
N GLY A 15 18.89 -24.93 -11.13
CA GLY A 15 18.20 -23.99 -11.98
C GLY A 15 18.49 -22.58 -11.46
N LEU A 16 19.50 -21.96 -12.03
CA LEU A 16 19.63 -20.51 -12.01
C LEU A 16 18.39 -20.03 -12.77
N SER A 17 17.33 -19.72 -12.02
CA SER A 17 16.25 -18.89 -12.54
C SER A 17 16.94 -17.71 -13.20
N ALA A 18 16.76 -17.54 -14.50
CA ALA A 18 17.26 -16.37 -15.20
C ALA A 18 16.47 -15.17 -14.66
N HIS A 19 16.90 -14.66 -13.50
CA HIS A 19 16.39 -13.41 -13.00
C HIS A 19 16.69 -12.36 -14.05
N ALA A 20 15.66 -11.61 -14.46
CA ALA A 20 15.84 -10.51 -15.38
C ALA A 20 16.97 -9.63 -14.84
N GLN A 21 17.92 -9.30 -15.71
CA GLN A 21 19.15 -8.63 -15.31
C GLN A 21 18.83 -7.18 -14.90
N PHE A 22 19.50 -6.67 -13.86
CA PHE A 22 19.48 -5.24 -13.52
C PHE A 22 19.96 -4.40 -14.72
N THR A 23 19.09 -3.51 -15.21
CA THR A 23 19.34 -2.69 -16.41
C THR A 23 19.74 -1.25 -16.10
N GLY A 24 19.78 -0.86 -14.82
CA GLY A 24 20.12 0.50 -14.39
C GLY A 24 18.92 1.46 -14.30
N LYS A 25 17.72 1.02 -14.71
CA LYS A 25 16.47 1.80 -14.57
C LYS A 25 15.29 0.85 -14.38
N GLY A 26 14.44 1.15 -13.39
CA GLY A 26 13.22 0.38 -13.14
C GLY A 26 12.93 0.18 -11.66
N TYR A 27 12.02 -0.77 -11.40
CA TYR A 27 11.54 -1.10 -10.06
C TYR A 27 12.13 -2.44 -9.61
N TYR A 28 12.79 -2.42 -8.47
CA TYR A 28 13.56 -3.56 -7.97
C TYR A 28 13.33 -3.76 -6.48
N ARG A 29 13.51 -5.00 -6.03
CA ARG A 29 13.80 -5.30 -4.64
C ARG A 29 15.28 -5.50 -4.44
N VAL A 30 15.78 -5.11 -3.28
CA VAL A 30 17.19 -5.22 -2.89
C VAL A 30 17.29 -6.23 -1.78
N LYS A 31 17.91 -7.38 -2.06
CA LYS A 31 18.04 -8.51 -1.15
C LYS A 31 19.49 -8.68 -0.73
N ASN A 32 19.75 -8.76 0.57
CA ASN A 32 21.09 -9.05 1.07
C ASN A 32 21.52 -10.48 0.71
N ALA A 33 22.74 -10.64 0.23
CA ALA A 33 23.24 -11.94 -0.25
C ALA A 33 23.56 -12.93 0.87
N VAL A 34 23.73 -12.46 2.09
CA VAL A 34 24.14 -13.27 3.26
C VAL A 34 23.00 -13.47 4.23
N THR A 35 22.33 -12.40 4.63
CA THR A 35 21.22 -12.47 5.58
C THR A 35 19.90 -12.88 4.93
N GLU A 36 19.85 -12.86 3.59
CA GLU A 36 18.65 -13.11 2.77
C GLU A 36 17.48 -12.17 3.05
N ARG A 37 17.69 -11.12 3.82
CA ARG A 37 16.68 -10.11 4.13
C ARG A 37 16.53 -9.10 2.99
N TYR A 38 15.32 -8.62 2.82
CA TYR A 38 15.00 -7.60 1.83
C TYR A 38 14.99 -6.21 2.47
N MET A 39 15.61 -5.26 1.80
CA MET A 39 15.55 -3.86 2.18
C MET A 39 14.12 -3.33 2.03
N SER A 40 13.67 -2.54 2.97
CA SER A 40 12.35 -1.89 2.97
C SER A 40 12.43 -0.49 3.55
N LEU A 41 11.69 0.42 2.95
CA LEU A 41 11.27 1.66 3.58
C LEU A 41 9.98 1.38 4.35
N CYS A 42 10.10 1.09 5.62
CA CYS A 42 8.93 0.82 6.43
C CYS A 42 9.14 1.22 7.88
N ASP A 43 8.13 0.99 8.63
CA ASP A 43 7.89 1.38 9.98
C ASP A 43 8.41 0.43 11.05
N ASN A 44 9.07 -0.65 10.70
CA ASN A 44 9.35 -1.68 11.70
C ASN A 44 10.70 -1.45 12.38
N HIS A 45 10.73 -1.50 13.71
CA HIS A 45 11.93 -1.38 14.56
C HIS A 45 12.93 -2.54 14.44
N SER A 46 12.87 -3.34 13.39
CA SER A 46 13.96 -4.24 13.08
C SER A 46 15.23 -3.43 12.80
N ARG A 47 16.37 -4.00 13.05
CA ARG A 47 17.68 -3.35 12.86
C ARG A 47 17.74 -2.64 11.52
N GLY A 48 18.11 -1.37 11.54
CA GLY A 48 18.24 -0.56 10.34
C GLY A 48 19.34 -1.05 9.43
N VAL A 49 19.24 -0.74 8.15
CA VAL A 49 20.33 -0.84 7.21
C VAL A 49 21.25 0.34 7.47
N HIS A 50 22.52 0.09 7.79
CA HIS A 50 23.45 1.11 8.20
C HIS A 50 24.40 1.51 7.07
N PHE A 51 24.56 2.82 6.90
CA PHE A 51 25.80 3.38 6.41
C PHE A 51 26.64 3.77 7.62
N ALA A 52 27.94 3.43 7.63
CA ALA A 52 28.83 3.71 8.73
C ALA A 52 28.75 5.19 9.14
N SER A 53 28.69 5.45 10.43
CA SER A 53 28.76 6.78 11.08
C SER A 53 27.66 7.78 10.75
N THR A 54 26.79 7.54 9.82
CA THR A 54 25.64 8.42 9.66
C THR A 54 24.54 7.91 10.60
N SER A 55 24.06 8.78 11.44
CA SER A 55 22.76 8.60 12.07
C SER A 55 21.69 8.67 10.98
N VAL A 56 21.71 7.68 10.07
CA VAL A 56 20.53 7.39 9.30
C VAL A 56 19.46 7.24 10.35
N ASP A 57 18.42 8.02 10.22
CA ASP A 57 17.27 7.81 11.04
C ASP A 57 16.85 6.37 10.88
N ALA A 58 17.30 5.59 11.84
CA ALA A 58 17.25 4.14 11.80
C ALA A 58 15.83 3.57 11.65
N GLY A 59 14.83 4.43 11.59
CA GLY A 59 13.45 4.07 11.38
C GLY A 59 12.99 4.00 9.93
N ALA A 60 13.74 4.53 8.98
CA ALA A 60 13.23 4.65 7.62
C ALA A 60 13.68 3.53 6.68
N LEU A 61 14.84 2.97 6.91
CA LEU A 61 15.41 1.90 6.10
C LEU A 61 15.67 0.68 6.98
N VAL A 62 14.98 -0.39 6.72
CA VAL A 62 15.04 -1.64 7.49
C VAL A 62 15.15 -2.84 6.56
N THR A 63 15.44 -4.00 7.10
CA THR A 63 15.39 -5.26 6.36
C THR A 63 14.33 -6.19 6.90
N LYS A 64 13.65 -6.92 6.01
CA LYS A 64 12.61 -7.90 6.32
C LYS A 64 13.03 -9.29 5.86
N ARG A 65 12.71 -10.28 6.66
CA ARG A 65 12.97 -11.69 6.36
C ARG A 65 11.72 -12.44 5.91
N ASN A 66 10.56 -12.10 6.46
CA ASN A 66 9.31 -12.75 6.10
C ASN A 66 8.92 -12.40 4.66
N LEU A 67 8.89 -13.39 3.78
CA LEU A 67 8.62 -13.19 2.36
C LEU A 67 7.20 -12.69 2.09
N ASP A 68 6.22 -13.15 2.85
CA ASP A 68 4.83 -12.70 2.70
C ASP A 68 4.69 -11.20 2.98
N ASP A 69 5.41 -10.68 3.98
CA ASP A 69 5.46 -9.24 4.28
C ASP A 69 6.22 -8.47 3.21
N VAL A 70 7.25 -9.06 2.62
CA VAL A 70 8.03 -8.46 1.52
C VAL A 70 7.17 -8.32 0.26
N LEU A 71 6.45 -9.38 -0.10
CA LEU A 71 5.67 -9.42 -1.34
C LEU A 71 4.42 -8.54 -1.30
N THR A 72 3.97 -8.14 -0.12
CA THR A 72 2.79 -7.29 0.06
C THR A 72 3.10 -5.85 0.51
N ASP A 73 4.38 -5.53 0.69
CA ASP A 73 4.82 -4.19 1.12
C ASP A 73 5.42 -3.39 -0.05
N PRO A 74 4.72 -2.35 -0.55
CA PRO A 74 5.27 -1.42 -1.54
C PRO A 74 6.56 -0.74 -1.11
N GLY A 75 6.82 -0.60 0.20
CA GLY A 75 8.06 -0.05 0.75
C GLY A 75 9.30 -0.88 0.46
N THR A 76 9.15 -2.14 0.03
CA THR A 76 10.25 -3.00 -0.42
C THR A 76 10.64 -2.78 -1.87
N ILE A 77 9.89 -1.96 -2.61
CA ILE A 77 10.11 -1.70 -4.02
C ILE A 77 10.82 -0.35 -4.17
N PHE A 78 11.99 -0.41 -4.78
CA PHE A 78 12.84 0.74 -5.04
C PHE A 78 12.81 1.08 -6.53
N ASN A 79 12.54 2.35 -6.83
CA ASN A 79 12.84 2.91 -8.14
C ASN A 79 14.34 3.19 -8.17
N ILE A 80 15.06 2.49 -9.03
CA ILE A 80 16.51 2.67 -9.20
C ILE A 80 16.73 3.25 -10.60
N GLU A 81 17.42 4.37 -10.68
CA GLU A 81 17.70 5.05 -11.94
C GLU A 81 19.16 5.47 -12.01
N ASN A 82 19.85 5.07 -13.07
CA ASN A 82 21.21 5.49 -13.34
C ASN A 82 21.24 6.99 -13.69
N VAL A 83 22.07 7.74 -13.02
CA VAL A 83 22.28 9.17 -13.28
C VAL A 83 23.50 9.38 -14.18
N SER A 84 24.61 8.73 -13.83
CA SER A 84 25.86 8.79 -14.62
C SER A 84 26.85 7.75 -14.12
N GLY A 85 27.43 6.95 -15.02
CA GLY A 85 28.44 5.95 -14.67
C GLY A 85 27.90 4.97 -13.60
N VAL A 86 28.52 4.96 -12.43
CA VAL A 86 28.13 4.12 -11.28
C VAL A 86 27.18 4.82 -10.30
N ASN A 87 26.75 6.04 -10.58
CA ASN A 87 25.88 6.83 -9.70
C ASN A 87 24.40 6.57 -9.99
N TYR A 88 23.63 6.31 -8.95
CA TYR A 88 22.21 5.96 -9.03
C TYR A 88 21.37 6.80 -8.07
N ASN A 89 20.17 7.14 -8.51
CA ASN A 89 19.07 7.54 -7.65
C ASN A 89 18.35 6.27 -7.20
N ILE A 90 18.08 6.16 -5.92
CA ILE A 90 17.31 5.07 -5.34
C ILE A 90 16.24 5.68 -4.43
N SER A 91 14.98 5.42 -4.74
CA SER A 91 13.84 5.96 -3.99
C SER A 91 12.75 4.91 -3.79
N SER A 92 11.99 5.07 -2.72
CA SER A 92 10.78 4.29 -2.43
C SER A 92 9.81 5.14 -1.62
N GLN A 93 8.53 4.97 -1.82
CA GLN A 93 7.46 5.60 -1.05
C GLN A 93 7.67 7.12 -0.81
N GLY A 94 8.02 7.85 -1.87
CA GLY A 94 8.22 9.30 -1.84
C GLY A 94 9.54 9.78 -1.22
N ALA A 95 10.38 8.85 -0.77
CA ALA A 95 11.65 9.19 -0.14
C ALA A 95 12.85 8.68 -0.96
N ASN A 96 13.84 9.53 -1.12
CA ASN A 96 15.14 9.10 -1.63
C ASN A 96 15.93 8.42 -0.54
N VAL A 97 16.45 7.23 -0.80
CA VAL A 97 17.28 6.48 0.14
C VAL A 97 18.52 7.28 0.54
N TYR A 98 19.02 8.13 -0.34
CA TYR A 98 20.23 8.96 -0.07
C TYR A 98 19.93 10.40 0.35
N ASN A 99 18.68 10.89 0.38
CA ASN A 99 18.38 12.18 1.05
C ASN A 99 18.67 12.12 2.55
N MET A 100 18.80 10.92 3.06
CA MET A 100 19.36 10.68 4.38
C MET A 100 20.88 10.83 4.40
N ILE A 101 21.51 10.91 3.23
CA ILE A 101 22.94 10.97 2.98
C ILE A 101 23.14 11.97 1.83
N LYS A 102 24.04 12.91 1.98
CA LYS A 102 24.24 14.06 1.07
C LYS A 102 24.66 13.74 -0.38
N TYR A 103 24.78 12.44 -0.79
CA TYR A 103 25.43 12.07 -2.05
C TYR A 103 24.71 10.88 -2.72
N TYR A 104 24.90 10.74 -4.04
CA TYR A 104 24.41 9.58 -4.81
C TYR A 104 24.96 8.28 -4.26
N ILE A 105 24.11 7.23 -4.31
CA ILE A 105 24.58 5.88 -4.08
C ILE A 105 25.30 5.39 -5.34
N ARG A 106 26.46 4.79 -5.14
CA ARG A 106 27.19 4.11 -6.18
C ARG A 106 26.92 2.62 -6.12
N LEU A 107 26.64 2.02 -7.26
CA LEU A 107 26.45 0.58 -7.37
C LEU A 107 27.62 0.00 -8.17
N THR A 108 28.34 -0.93 -7.57
CA THR A 108 29.42 -1.68 -8.22
C THR A 108 29.01 -3.14 -8.30
N LYS A 109 28.94 -3.69 -9.54
CA LYS A 109 28.68 -5.10 -9.79
C LYS A 109 29.90 -5.93 -9.45
N LEU A 110 29.71 -7.01 -8.70
CA LEU A 110 30.73 -7.99 -8.37
C LEU A 110 30.70 -9.19 -9.32
N ASN A 111 31.76 -10.01 -9.30
CA ASN A 111 31.91 -11.17 -10.20
C ASN A 111 30.88 -12.28 -9.91
N ASP A 112 30.32 -12.33 -8.72
CA ASP A 112 29.27 -13.27 -8.31
C ASP A 112 27.84 -12.81 -8.68
N GLY A 113 27.71 -11.68 -9.37
CA GLY A 113 26.43 -11.09 -9.77
C GLY A 113 25.76 -10.23 -8.73
N THR A 114 26.31 -10.13 -7.53
CA THR A 114 25.85 -9.18 -6.49
C THR A 114 26.37 -7.78 -6.76
N TYR A 115 25.92 -6.84 -5.94
CA TYR A 115 26.30 -5.43 -5.99
C TYR A 115 26.76 -4.95 -4.63
N ARG A 116 27.73 -4.04 -4.62
CA ARG A 116 27.98 -3.18 -3.48
C ARG A 116 27.30 -1.83 -3.72
N ALA A 117 26.56 -1.39 -2.69
CA ALA A 117 26.01 -0.04 -2.63
C ALA A 117 26.90 0.79 -1.69
N TRP A 118 27.43 1.90 -2.16
CA TRP A 118 28.42 2.69 -1.43
C TRP A 118 28.36 4.17 -1.80
N GLN A 119 28.97 4.99 -0.95
CA GLN A 119 29.13 6.43 -1.15
C GLN A 119 30.52 6.90 -0.73
N ILE A 120 30.83 8.14 -1.04
CA ILE A 120 32.01 8.83 -0.48
C ILE A 120 31.51 9.94 0.45
N ASP A 121 31.97 9.94 1.69
CA ASP A 121 31.74 11.00 2.66
C ASP A 121 33.08 11.42 3.25
N ASN A 122 33.39 12.71 3.19
CA ASN A 122 34.68 13.29 3.67
C ASN A 122 35.91 12.52 3.16
N GLY A 123 35.91 12.07 1.91
CA GLY A 123 36.99 11.31 1.30
C GLY A 123 37.00 9.82 1.63
N GLN A 124 36.12 9.35 2.49
CA GLN A 124 36.04 7.93 2.86
C GLN A 124 34.92 7.24 2.14
N ILE A 125 35.13 5.97 1.77
CA ILE A 125 34.13 5.07 1.23
C ILE A 125 33.31 4.50 2.37
N ILE A 126 32.00 4.65 2.28
CA ILE A 126 31.05 4.09 3.23
C ILE A 126 30.14 3.14 2.47
N MET A 127 30.01 1.89 2.95
CA MET A 127 29.21 0.87 2.32
C MET A 127 27.88 0.63 3.02
N LEU A 128 26.85 0.38 2.24
CA LEU A 128 25.58 -0.09 2.73
C LEU A 128 25.70 -1.53 3.22
N SER A 129 25.39 -1.77 4.49
CA SER A 129 25.43 -3.11 5.09
C SER A 129 24.09 -3.43 5.75
N ASP A 130 23.83 -4.73 5.90
CA ASP A 130 22.78 -5.23 6.75
C ASP A 130 23.38 -5.60 8.12
N GLU A 131 22.70 -5.29 9.21
CA GLU A 131 23.22 -5.41 10.59
C GLU A 131 24.41 -4.50 10.88
N ASP A 132 25.32 -4.91 11.77
CA ASP A 132 26.44 -4.08 12.26
C ASP A 132 27.72 -4.26 11.44
N ASP A 133 27.65 -4.96 10.32
CA ASP A 133 28.80 -5.22 9.46
C ASP A 133 28.94 -4.10 8.42
N TYR A 134 29.64 -3.04 8.78
CA TYR A 134 29.89 -1.91 7.89
C TYR A 134 31.38 -1.71 7.59
N TYR A 135 31.66 -1.13 6.45
CA TYR A 135 33.00 -0.72 6.05
C TYR A 135 33.06 0.81 5.94
N GLN A 136 34.13 1.37 6.51
CA GLN A 136 34.52 2.75 6.32
C GLN A 136 36.05 2.82 6.11
N GLY A 137 36.50 3.37 4.99
CA GLY A 137 37.91 3.48 4.68
C GLY A 137 38.19 4.15 3.34
N GLU A 138 39.43 4.29 2.97
CA GLU A 138 39.87 4.91 1.71
C GLU A 138 40.23 3.92 0.63
N ASP A 139 40.28 2.60 0.94
CA ASP A 139 40.66 1.55 0.01
C ASP A 139 39.57 1.24 -0.98
N THR A 140 39.73 1.73 -2.22
CA THR A 140 38.79 1.48 -3.31
C THR A 140 38.81 0.03 -3.79
N SER A 141 39.87 -0.76 -3.50
CA SER A 141 39.93 -2.17 -3.88
C SER A 141 38.90 -3.01 -3.14
N TYR A 142 38.54 -2.62 -1.93
CA TYR A 142 37.51 -3.27 -1.13
C TYR A 142 36.13 -3.22 -1.77
N VAL A 143 35.83 -2.19 -2.56
CA VAL A 143 34.55 -2.07 -3.29
C VAL A 143 34.34 -3.24 -4.25
N ASN A 144 35.41 -3.77 -4.81
CA ASN A 144 35.37 -4.86 -5.78
C ASN A 144 35.51 -6.26 -5.13
N SER A 145 35.77 -6.33 -3.81
CA SER A 145 35.94 -7.60 -3.10
C SER A 145 34.61 -8.32 -2.92
N ILE A 146 34.60 -9.65 -3.16
CA ILE A 146 33.46 -10.53 -2.85
C ILE A 146 33.61 -11.23 -1.49
N THR A 147 34.71 -11.03 -0.78
CA THR A 147 35.12 -11.84 0.37
C THR A 147 34.40 -11.56 1.68
N SER A 148 33.59 -10.53 1.81
CA SER A 148 32.68 -10.35 2.93
C SER A 148 31.30 -10.05 2.38
N ASN A 149 30.22 -10.44 2.81
CA ASN A 149 29.50 -10.33 4.03
C ASN A 149 28.18 -9.59 3.78
N THR A 150 27.55 -9.05 4.78
CA THR A 150 26.27 -8.32 4.74
C THR A 150 26.27 -7.00 3.93
N GLN A 151 27.34 -6.71 3.21
CA GLN A 151 27.47 -5.56 2.29
C GLN A 151 27.22 -5.94 0.81
N ARG A 152 26.85 -7.17 0.53
CA ARG A 152 26.54 -7.66 -0.81
C ARG A 152 25.05 -7.78 -1.02
N TRP A 153 24.58 -7.27 -2.16
CA TRP A 153 23.16 -7.15 -2.43
C TRP A 153 22.79 -7.68 -3.81
N TYR A 154 21.73 -8.46 -3.90
CA TYR A 154 21.05 -8.73 -5.15
C TYR A 154 20.08 -7.60 -5.46
N ILE A 155 20.05 -7.14 -6.71
CA ILE A 155 19.05 -6.18 -7.22
C ILE A 155 18.11 -6.97 -8.13
N LEU A 156 16.93 -7.27 -7.62
CA LEU A 156 15.96 -8.19 -8.21
C LEU A 156 14.80 -7.40 -8.83
N PRO A 157 14.62 -7.45 -10.16
CA PRO A 157 13.47 -6.76 -10.77
C PRO A 157 12.15 -7.32 -10.23
N VAL A 158 11.20 -6.42 -9.99
CA VAL A 158 9.84 -6.82 -9.63
C VAL A 158 9.16 -7.41 -10.86
N ASP A 159 8.49 -8.53 -10.70
CA ASP A 159 7.79 -9.26 -11.76
C ASP A 159 6.36 -9.64 -11.31
N THR A 160 5.68 -10.46 -12.06
CA THR A 160 4.34 -10.98 -11.72
C THR A 160 4.34 -12.47 -11.38
N LYS A 161 5.52 -13.07 -11.22
CA LYS A 161 5.69 -14.50 -10.90
C LYS A 161 6.05 -14.68 -9.43
N ASP A 162 7.36 -14.65 -9.14
CA ASP A 162 7.90 -14.98 -7.82
C ASP A 162 8.28 -13.74 -7.01
N ASN A 163 8.68 -12.65 -7.68
CA ASN A 163 9.05 -11.37 -7.07
C ASN A 163 7.96 -10.30 -7.30
N TYR A 164 6.70 -10.69 -7.11
CA TYR A 164 5.54 -9.84 -7.38
C TYR A 164 5.26 -8.82 -6.27
N LEU A 165 4.44 -7.81 -6.57
CA LEU A 165 3.73 -7.02 -5.58
C LEU A 165 2.30 -7.54 -5.50
N GLY A 166 1.91 -8.03 -4.34
CA GLY A 166 0.56 -8.52 -4.05
C GLY A 166 -0.20 -7.61 -3.11
N VAL A 167 -1.51 -7.76 -3.10
CA VAL A 167 -2.38 -7.07 -2.14
C VAL A 167 -2.91 -8.07 -1.13
N LYS A 168 -2.66 -7.80 0.17
CA LYS A 168 -3.20 -8.59 1.28
C LYS A 168 -4.51 -7.96 1.73
N PRO A 169 -5.66 -8.63 1.55
CA PRO A 169 -6.92 -8.10 2.01
C PRO A 169 -6.95 -8.01 3.55
N THR A 170 -7.63 -6.99 4.05
CA THR A 170 -7.85 -6.79 5.48
C THR A 170 -9.30 -6.98 5.88
N ILE A 171 -10.22 -6.92 4.92
CA ILE A 171 -11.67 -6.93 5.14
C ILE A 171 -12.34 -7.90 4.18
N LYS A 172 -13.38 -8.59 4.69
CA LYS A 172 -14.29 -9.40 3.88
C LYS A 172 -15.72 -8.90 4.08
N ALA A 173 -16.29 -8.31 3.04
CA ALA A 173 -17.65 -7.80 3.03
C ALA A 173 -18.45 -8.38 1.86
N ASN A 174 -19.69 -8.80 2.08
CA ASN A 174 -20.57 -9.39 1.05
C ASN A 174 -19.89 -10.51 0.23
N GLY A 175 -19.06 -11.33 0.87
CA GLY A 175 -18.36 -12.45 0.24
C GLY A 175 -17.13 -12.05 -0.61
N LYS A 176 -16.78 -10.79 -0.66
CA LYS A 176 -15.61 -10.24 -1.38
C LYS A 176 -14.54 -9.75 -0.42
N TYR A 177 -13.31 -9.68 -0.89
CA TYR A 177 -12.16 -9.27 -0.12
C TYR A 177 -11.70 -7.87 -0.49
N TYR A 178 -11.33 -7.04 0.49
CA TYR A 178 -10.95 -5.66 0.28
C TYR A 178 -9.75 -5.26 1.12
N ALA A 179 -8.99 -4.29 0.60
CA ALA A 179 -7.97 -3.56 1.34
C ALA A 179 -7.93 -2.11 0.87
N THR A 180 -7.58 -1.16 1.73
CA THR A 180 -7.04 0.11 1.26
C THR A 180 -5.58 -0.09 0.85
N PHE A 181 -5.15 0.61 -0.18
CA PHE A 181 -3.81 0.47 -0.72
C PHE A 181 -3.26 1.81 -1.20
N PHE A 182 -2.00 2.07 -0.89
CA PHE A 182 -1.32 3.28 -1.30
C PHE A 182 0.14 2.97 -1.61
N ALA A 183 0.56 3.31 -2.83
CA ALA A 183 1.93 3.12 -3.30
C ALA A 183 2.39 4.30 -4.14
N GLU A 184 3.70 4.52 -4.20
CA GLU A 184 4.28 5.55 -5.07
C GLU A 184 4.33 5.14 -6.54
N VAL A 185 4.23 3.85 -6.81
CA VAL A 185 4.34 3.29 -8.16
C VAL A 185 2.97 3.26 -8.85
N PRO A 186 2.91 3.55 -10.17
CA PRO A 186 1.70 3.29 -10.95
C PRO A 186 1.57 1.79 -11.18
N PHE A 187 0.33 1.28 -11.19
CA PHE A 187 0.11 -0.15 -11.37
C PHE A 187 -1.19 -0.46 -12.10
N SER A 188 -1.23 -1.62 -12.71
CA SER A 188 -2.44 -2.30 -13.19
C SER A 188 -2.57 -3.67 -12.50
N PHE A 189 -3.61 -4.41 -12.82
CA PHE A 189 -3.83 -5.72 -12.23
C PHE A 189 -3.27 -6.82 -13.12
N ALA A 190 -2.33 -7.62 -12.58
CA ALA A 190 -1.86 -8.83 -13.22
C ALA A 190 -2.80 -10.02 -12.97
N SER A 191 -3.48 -10.04 -11.83
CA SER A 191 -4.53 -11.03 -11.52
C SER A 191 -5.88 -10.57 -12.03
N SER A 192 -6.71 -11.50 -12.52
CA SER A 192 -8.09 -11.24 -12.92
C SER A 192 -9.01 -11.05 -11.71
N GLY A 193 -10.16 -10.39 -11.92
CA GLY A 193 -11.18 -10.22 -10.88
C GLY A 193 -10.89 -9.12 -9.85
N MET A 194 -9.78 -8.42 -9.97
CA MET A 194 -9.45 -7.29 -9.11
C MET A 194 -10.00 -5.97 -9.68
N ARG A 195 -10.32 -5.04 -8.80
CA ARG A 195 -10.74 -3.67 -9.14
C ARG A 195 -10.13 -2.65 -8.19
N ALA A 196 -9.79 -1.46 -8.69
CA ALA A 196 -9.43 -0.30 -7.88
C ALA A 196 -10.59 0.67 -7.80
N LEU A 197 -10.98 1.04 -6.60
CA LEU A 197 -12.07 1.95 -6.29
C LEU A 197 -11.53 3.16 -5.53
N TYR A 198 -12.14 4.32 -5.70
CA TYR A 198 -11.85 5.49 -4.89
C TYR A 198 -13.13 6.19 -4.45
N ILE A 199 -13.11 6.82 -3.31
CA ILE A 199 -14.26 7.53 -2.76
C ILE A 199 -14.30 8.92 -3.39
N ASN A 200 -15.41 9.26 -4.04
CA ASN A 200 -15.58 10.53 -4.75
C ASN A 200 -16.57 11.49 -4.09
N GLU A 201 -17.44 10.99 -3.21
CA GLU A 201 -18.43 11.82 -2.53
C GLU A 201 -18.78 11.28 -1.14
N LEU A 202 -18.97 12.17 -0.17
CA LEU A 202 -19.53 11.87 1.14
C LEU A 202 -20.87 12.60 1.29
N ARG A 203 -21.93 11.85 1.57
CA ARG A 203 -23.27 12.40 1.76
C ARG A 203 -23.61 12.47 3.25
N GLY A 204 -24.27 13.53 3.67
CA GLY A 204 -24.60 13.77 5.07
C GLY A 204 -25.54 12.75 5.72
N ASN A 205 -26.11 11.84 4.94
CA ASN A 205 -27.05 10.80 5.36
C ASN A 205 -26.41 9.42 5.66
N GLY A 206 -25.11 9.35 5.90
CA GLY A 206 -24.43 8.08 6.15
C GLY A 206 -24.12 7.26 4.91
N VAL A 207 -24.02 7.92 3.76
CA VAL A 207 -23.67 7.32 2.49
C VAL A 207 -22.38 7.93 1.95
N ALA A 208 -21.50 7.09 1.44
CA ALA A 208 -20.36 7.50 0.62
C ALA A 208 -20.43 6.79 -0.73
N THR A 209 -19.99 7.46 -1.79
CA THR A 209 -19.98 6.86 -3.12
C THR A 209 -18.56 6.64 -3.60
N TYR A 210 -18.41 5.62 -4.45
CA TYR A 210 -17.13 5.29 -5.06
C TYR A 210 -17.23 5.18 -6.57
N LYS A 211 -16.11 5.45 -7.21
CA LYS A 211 -15.86 5.20 -8.65
C LYS A 211 -14.79 4.14 -8.83
N GLU A 212 -14.83 3.47 -9.96
CA GLU A 212 -13.81 2.52 -10.37
C GLU A 212 -12.77 3.17 -11.28
N ILE A 213 -11.49 2.93 -11.01
CA ILE A 213 -10.39 3.28 -11.91
C ILE A 213 -10.25 2.18 -12.94
N LYS A 214 -10.42 2.52 -14.21
CA LYS A 214 -10.20 1.60 -15.33
C LYS A 214 -8.77 1.67 -15.83
N GLY A 215 -8.12 0.52 -15.98
CA GLY A 215 -6.75 0.42 -16.47
C GLY A 215 -5.71 0.70 -15.39
N ILE A 216 -4.79 1.63 -15.67
CA ILE A 216 -3.65 1.92 -14.78
C ILE A 216 -4.09 2.84 -13.64
N VAL A 217 -3.84 2.42 -12.42
CA VAL A 217 -3.93 3.27 -11.23
C VAL A 217 -2.72 4.20 -11.21
N PRO A 218 -2.93 5.53 -11.17
CA PRO A 218 -1.80 6.46 -11.16
C PRO A 218 -0.92 6.30 -9.92
N ALA A 219 0.35 6.61 -10.05
CA ALA A 219 1.26 6.71 -8.90
C ALA A 219 0.68 7.66 -7.84
N LYS A 220 0.96 7.39 -6.56
CA LYS A 220 0.51 8.23 -5.43
C LYS A 220 -1.01 8.40 -5.35
N THR A 221 -1.76 7.39 -5.81
CA THR A 221 -3.22 7.39 -5.75
C THR A 221 -3.70 6.38 -4.72
N PRO A 222 -4.22 6.82 -3.58
CA PRO A 222 -4.82 5.93 -2.60
C PRO A 222 -6.12 5.34 -3.15
N VAL A 223 -6.31 4.04 -2.94
CA VAL A 223 -7.46 3.29 -3.46
C VAL A 223 -7.98 2.27 -2.46
N ILE A 224 -9.20 1.82 -2.68
CA ILE A 224 -9.73 0.57 -2.14
C ILE A 224 -9.58 -0.48 -3.25
N ILE A 225 -8.91 -1.58 -2.96
CA ILE A 225 -8.79 -2.70 -3.90
C ILE A 225 -9.78 -3.78 -3.50
N GLU A 226 -10.67 -4.13 -4.43
CA GLU A 226 -11.41 -5.38 -4.39
C GLU A 226 -10.48 -6.49 -4.90
N CYS A 227 -10.19 -7.46 -4.04
CA CYS A 227 -9.25 -8.55 -4.29
C CYS A 227 -9.96 -9.79 -4.82
N SER A 228 -9.25 -10.60 -5.59
CA SER A 228 -9.78 -11.86 -6.15
C SER A 228 -9.95 -12.93 -5.09
N SER A 229 -9.06 -12.97 -4.10
CA SER A 229 -9.07 -13.95 -3.03
C SER A 229 -8.46 -13.39 -1.74
N GLU A 230 -8.48 -14.19 -0.68
CA GLU A 230 -7.79 -13.90 0.57
C GLU A 230 -6.25 -13.98 0.44
N ASN A 231 -5.77 -14.80 -0.49
CA ASN A 231 -4.35 -15.04 -0.67
C ASN A 231 -3.70 -13.92 -1.53
N PRO A 232 -2.69 -13.19 -1.03
CA PRO A 232 -1.99 -12.17 -1.80
C PRO A 232 -1.37 -12.65 -3.12
N ALA A 233 -1.02 -13.94 -3.21
CA ALA A 233 -0.47 -14.53 -4.43
C ALA A 233 -1.48 -14.55 -5.61
N ASP A 234 -2.78 -14.44 -5.31
CA ASP A 234 -3.84 -14.35 -6.30
C ASP A 234 -4.24 -12.88 -6.59
N ASN A 235 -3.63 -11.93 -5.89
CA ASN A 235 -3.94 -10.50 -5.97
C ASN A 235 -2.71 -9.71 -6.45
N LYS A 236 -2.12 -10.13 -7.55
CA LYS A 236 -0.86 -9.56 -8.06
C LYS A 236 -1.09 -8.27 -8.85
N LEU A 237 -0.21 -7.31 -8.61
CA LEU A 237 -0.13 -6.06 -9.35
C LEU A 237 0.97 -6.13 -10.40
N GLN A 238 0.74 -5.49 -11.54
CA GLN A 238 1.75 -5.18 -12.53
C GLN A 238 2.19 -3.74 -12.32
N ILE A 239 3.46 -3.52 -11.99
CA ILE A 239 4.01 -2.16 -11.92
C ILE A 239 4.19 -1.63 -13.35
N GLU A 240 3.71 -0.41 -13.57
CA GLU A 240 3.74 0.23 -14.88
C GLU A 240 4.91 1.22 -14.99
N SER A 241 5.42 1.40 -16.19
CA SER A 241 6.52 2.34 -16.44
C SER A 241 6.06 3.79 -16.57
N THR A 242 4.78 4.02 -16.83
CA THR A 242 4.17 5.33 -17.01
C THR A 242 2.98 5.50 -16.09
N SER A 243 2.85 6.69 -15.51
CA SER A 243 1.73 7.05 -14.66
C SER A 243 0.74 7.94 -15.40
N PRO A 244 -0.55 7.59 -15.43
CA PRO A 244 -1.59 8.51 -15.84
C PRO A 244 -1.65 9.76 -14.96
N SER A 245 -2.44 10.75 -15.37
CA SER A 245 -2.71 11.93 -14.54
C SER A 245 -3.41 11.54 -13.24
N SER A 246 -3.14 12.28 -12.16
CA SER A 246 -3.76 12.07 -10.86
C SER A 246 -5.28 12.29 -10.91
N ILE A 247 -6.00 11.58 -10.07
CA ILE A 247 -7.46 11.66 -9.91
C ILE A 247 -7.77 12.80 -8.94
N LYS A 248 -8.52 13.81 -9.42
CA LYS A 248 -8.75 15.04 -8.65
C LYS A 248 -9.87 14.94 -7.61
N ASP A 249 -10.88 14.11 -7.85
CA ASP A 249 -12.05 13.93 -7.00
C ASP A 249 -11.92 12.75 -6.01
N ASN A 250 -10.71 12.26 -5.80
CA ASN A 250 -10.44 11.21 -4.82
C ASN A 250 -10.35 11.80 -3.40
N LEU A 251 -11.23 11.38 -2.53
CA LEU A 251 -11.29 11.82 -1.12
C LEU A 251 -10.42 10.97 -0.18
N LEU A 252 -9.86 9.88 -0.67
CA LEU A 252 -8.93 9.07 0.11
C LEU A 252 -7.62 9.82 0.34
N THR A 253 -7.08 9.70 1.54
CA THR A 253 -5.75 10.19 1.93
C THR A 253 -4.85 9.01 2.19
N GLY A 254 -3.75 8.90 1.43
CA GLY A 254 -2.79 7.81 1.55
C GLY A 254 -1.80 8.01 2.68
N VAL A 255 -1.33 6.91 3.28
CA VAL A 255 -0.30 6.88 4.32
C VAL A 255 0.81 5.96 3.86
N TYR A 256 2.03 6.48 3.75
CA TYR A 256 3.20 5.67 3.39
C TYR A 256 3.81 4.94 4.58
N PHE A 257 3.86 5.58 5.73
CA PHE A 257 4.61 5.09 6.89
C PHE A 257 3.74 5.00 8.13
N GLY A 258 4.08 4.03 8.98
CA GLY A 258 3.42 3.80 10.26
C GLY A 258 4.25 4.21 11.48
N LEU A 259 5.46 4.76 11.32
CA LEU A 259 6.33 5.17 12.44
C LEU A 259 6.66 6.64 12.44
N GLY A 260 6.48 7.27 13.59
CA GLY A 260 6.95 8.59 13.87
C GLY A 260 8.16 8.56 14.79
N MET A 261 9.35 8.50 14.25
CA MET A 261 10.58 8.73 15.04
C MET A 261 11.20 10.09 14.80
N LYS A 262 10.85 10.80 13.71
CA LYS A 262 11.25 12.19 13.45
C LYS A 262 10.15 13.02 12.79
N PRO A 263 10.17 14.35 13.02
CA PRO A 263 9.18 15.27 12.51
C PRO A 263 9.46 15.69 11.06
N THR A 264 9.61 14.72 10.15
CA THR A 264 9.55 14.99 8.73
C THR A 264 8.26 14.38 8.22
N ASP A 265 7.51 15.09 7.41
CA ASP A 265 6.17 14.69 6.94
C ASP A 265 6.10 13.31 6.26
N HIS A 266 7.23 12.79 5.81
CA HIS A 266 7.32 11.48 5.16
C HIS A 266 7.42 10.29 6.13
N PHE A 267 7.92 10.49 7.33
CA PHE A 267 8.24 9.41 8.27
C PHE A 267 7.38 9.42 9.52
N ASN A 268 6.34 10.26 9.54
CA ASN A 268 5.44 10.33 10.68
C ASN A 268 4.30 9.32 10.51
N SER A 269 4.06 8.56 11.57
CA SER A 269 2.82 7.83 11.70
C SER A 269 1.64 8.79 11.76
N THR A 270 0.56 8.40 11.13
CA THR A 270 -0.70 9.11 11.22
C THR A 270 -1.51 8.50 12.36
N ALA A 271 -1.55 9.20 13.51
CA ALA A 271 -2.41 8.80 14.63
C ALA A 271 -3.87 8.76 14.16
N PHE A 272 -4.59 7.69 14.52
CA PHE A 272 -6.00 7.57 14.22
C PHE A 272 -6.80 8.51 15.13
N ASP A 273 -7.69 9.28 14.54
CA ASP A 273 -8.64 10.16 15.23
C ASP A 273 -10.06 9.88 14.75
N ALA A 274 -10.85 9.22 15.57
CA ALA A 274 -12.23 8.84 15.28
C ALA A 274 -13.16 10.04 14.98
N ASN A 275 -12.81 11.26 15.40
CA ASN A 275 -13.60 12.46 15.14
C ASN A 275 -13.39 13.02 13.72
N SER A 276 -12.18 12.89 13.18
CA SER A 276 -11.79 13.51 11.92
C SER A 276 -11.42 12.52 10.81
N MET A 277 -11.50 11.21 11.09
CA MET A 277 -11.13 10.17 10.14
C MET A 277 -12.21 9.11 10.00
N ARG A 278 -12.33 8.56 8.78
CA ARG A 278 -13.10 7.34 8.50
C ARG A 278 -12.18 6.36 7.77
N VAL A 279 -12.23 5.12 8.20
CA VAL A 279 -11.42 4.02 7.68
C VAL A 279 -12.32 2.96 7.08
N LEU A 280 -11.78 2.14 6.19
CA LEU A 280 -12.54 1.04 5.59
C LEU A 280 -12.95 0.04 6.67
N GLY A 281 -14.21 -0.35 6.68
CA GLY A 281 -14.84 -1.21 7.67
C GLY A 281 -15.99 -2.03 7.08
N ILE A 282 -16.71 -2.69 7.98
CA ILE A 282 -17.86 -3.55 7.67
C ILE A 282 -19.02 -3.10 8.56
N SER A 283 -20.15 -2.81 7.95
CA SER A 283 -21.39 -2.51 8.68
C SER A 283 -21.99 -3.77 9.34
N GLU A 284 -22.94 -3.57 10.25
CA GLU A 284 -23.63 -4.67 10.94
C GLU A 284 -24.30 -5.68 10.00
N ASP A 285 -24.77 -5.24 8.83
CA ASP A 285 -25.37 -6.11 7.81
C ASP A 285 -24.34 -6.79 6.89
N GLY A 286 -23.03 -6.62 7.15
CA GLY A 286 -21.95 -7.21 6.38
C GLY A 286 -21.58 -6.44 5.12
N SER A 287 -22.16 -5.25 4.87
CA SER A 287 -21.83 -4.41 3.73
C SER A 287 -20.52 -3.64 3.96
N LEU A 288 -19.87 -3.26 2.87
CA LEU A 288 -18.67 -2.42 2.92
C LEU A 288 -19.05 -0.99 3.32
N GLU A 289 -18.33 -0.42 4.27
CA GLU A 289 -18.51 0.95 4.71
C GLU A 289 -17.18 1.64 5.01
N ILE A 290 -17.23 2.93 5.26
CA ILE A 290 -16.19 3.64 6.00
C ILE A 290 -16.76 4.07 7.35
N ASN A 291 -15.98 3.85 8.42
CA ASN A 291 -16.41 4.12 9.79
C ASN A 291 -15.30 4.73 10.64
N ASN A 292 -15.62 5.07 11.89
CA ASN A 292 -14.67 5.62 12.85
C ASN A 292 -14.15 4.60 13.87
N GLU A 293 -14.20 3.31 13.54
CA GLU A 293 -13.70 2.24 14.40
C GLU A 293 -12.19 2.02 14.23
N ASP A 294 -11.54 1.60 15.30
CA ASP A 294 -10.10 1.35 15.32
C ASP A 294 -9.71 -0.13 15.11
N THR A 295 -10.67 -0.98 14.73
CA THR A 295 -10.53 -2.44 14.62
C THR A 295 -9.32 -2.86 13.77
N TYR A 296 -9.06 -2.15 12.68
CA TYR A 296 -7.98 -2.45 11.73
C TYR A 296 -6.78 -1.50 11.85
N MET A 297 -6.72 -0.72 12.93
CA MET A 297 -5.61 0.22 13.16
C MET A 297 -4.40 -0.50 13.73
N ALA A 298 -3.22 0.00 13.38
CA ALA A 298 -1.96 -0.50 13.93
C ALA A 298 -1.74 0.04 15.34
N ASP A 299 -1.28 -0.83 16.25
CA ASP A 299 -0.73 -0.40 17.54
C ASP A 299 0.74 -0.05 17.34
N ILE A 300 1.06 1.22 17.41
CA ILE A 300 2.43 1.69 17.27
C ILE A 300 2.93 2.35 18.55
N ARG A 301 4.23 2.24 18.77
CA ARG A 301 4.92 2.84 19.91
C ARG A 301 5.57 4.13 19.48
N ILE A 302 5.18 5.25 20.07
CA ILE A 302 5.76 6.56 19.79
C ILE A 302 6.64 7.02 20.92
N LYS A 303 7.68 7.81 20.58
CA LYS A 303 8.56 8.44 21.56
C LYS A 303 8.01 9.83 21.91
N VAL A 304 7.69 10.05 23.19
CA VAL A 304 7.16 11.33 23.70
C VAL A 304 8.09 11.85 24.80
N GLY A 305 8.40 13.12 24.77
CA GLY A 305 9.24 13.79 25.77
C GLY A 305 10.45 14.50 25.19
N SER A 306 11.21 15.15 26.04
CA SER A 306 12.41 15.92 25.69
C SER A 306 13.48 15.82 26.79
N ASN A 307 14.71 16.26 26.53
CA ASN A 307 15.79 16.36 27.51
C ASN A 307 16.07 15.05 28.29
N TYR A 308 16.17 13.94 27.55
CA TYR A 308 16.42 12.57 28.12
C TYR A 308 15.31 12.02 29.03
N ASN A 309 14.18 12.70 29.15
CA ASN A 309 13.00 12.20 29.83
C ASN A 309 11.96 11.77 28.79
N TYR A 310 12.06 10.51 28.35
CA TYR A 310 11.22 9.96 27.30
C TYR A 310 10.27 8.88 27.83
N THR A 311 9.04 8.92 27.35
CA THR A 311 8.07 7.82 27.48
C THR A 311 7.77 7.23 26.11
N TYR A 312 7.27 6.00 26.07
CA TYR A 312 6.99 5.29 24.83
C TYR A 312 5.57 4.72 24.84
N PRO A 313 4.54 5.58 24.83
CA PRO A 313 3.16 5.12 24.80
C PRO A 313 2.83 4.41 23.50
N TYR A 314 1.84 3.49 23.56
CA TYR A 314 1.19 2.97 22.37
C TYR A 314 0.06 3.91 21.94
N ILE A 315 -0.10 4.06 20.63
CA ILE A 315 -1.24 4.76 20.02
C ILE A 315 -1.80 3.91 18.90
N LYS A 316 -3.09 4.10 18.59
CA LYS A 316 -3.68 3.60 17.36
C LYS A 316 -3.27 4.50 16.20
N ALA A 317 -2.82 3.91 15.11
CA ALA A 317 -2.40 4.64 13.91
C ALA A 317 -2.94 3.99 12.65
N ILE A 318 -3.12 4.80 11.62
CA ILE A 318 -3.43 4.31 10.27
C ILE A 318 -2.26 3.42 9.81
N PRO A 319 -2.51 2.18 9.38
CA PRO A 319 -1.44 1.31 8.91
C PRO A 319 -0.69 1.91 7.71
N HIS A 320 0.59 1.60 7.57
CA HIS A 320 1.38 2.03 6.43
C HIS A 320 0.87 1.43 5.12
N ASN A 321 1.12 2.11 4.01
CA ASN A 321 0.69 1.74 2.66
C ASN A 321 -0.84 1.57 2.52
N THR A 322 -1.61 2.24 3.38
CA THR A 322 -3.08 2.22 3.37
C THR A 322 -3.66 3.62 3.17
N ALA A 323 -4.96 3.74 3.29
CA ALA A 323 -5.64 5.02 3.12
C ALA A 323 -6.83 5.16 4.07
N TYR A 324 -7.19 6.42 4.32
CA TYR A 324 -8.36 6.83 5.10
C TYR A 324 -9.04 8.04 4.45
N VAL A 325 -10.21 8.42 4.94
CA VAL A 325 -10.93 9.62 4.53
C VAL A 325 -10.90 10.65 5.65
N LYS A 326 -10.55 11.89 5.32
CA LYS A 326 -10.70 13.03 6.23
C LYS A 326 -12.14 13.52 6.22
N VAL A 327 -12.69 13.74 7.40
CA VAL A 327 -14.08 14.22 7.57
C VAL A 327 -14.14 15.36 8.59
N SER A 328 -15.26 16.09 8.58
CA SER A 328 -15.57 17.02 9.68
C SER A 328 -16.05 16.25 10.91
N ALA A 329 -15.94 16.86 12.10
CA ALA A 329 -16.42 16.26 13.35
C ALA A 329 -17.93 15.98 13.37
N SER A 330 -18.71 16.63 12.50
CA SER A 330 -20.16 16.41 12.34
C SER A 330 -20.50 15.32 11.32
N ALA A 331 -19.51 14.71 10.66
CA ALA A 331 -19.78 13.66 9.68
C ALA A 331 -20.31 12.39 10.37
N PRO A 332 -21.21 11.63 9.71
CA PRO A 332 -21.70 10.36 10.23
C PRO A 332 -20.54 9.43 10.62
N THR A 333 -20.71 8.70 11.73
CA THR A 333 -19.71 7.74 12.22
C THR A 333 -19.56 6.53 11.30
N HIS A 334 -20.65 6.15 10.63
CA HIS A 334 -20.73 5.06 9.66
C HIS A 334 -21.28 5.58 8.35
N MET A 335 -20.64 5.24 7.24
CA MET A 335 -21.10 5.61 5.90
C MET A 335 -20.96 4.39 4.98
N LYS A 336 -22.11 3.84 4.56
CA LYS A 336 -22.14 2.73 3.61
C LYS A 336 -21.60 3.15 2.25
N LEU A 337 -20.85 2.27 1.61
CA LEU A 337 -20.23 2.52 0.31
C LEU A 337 -21.10 1.97 -0.82
N TYR A 338 -21.47 2.84 -1.74
CA TYR A 338 -22.22 2.52 -2.95
C TYR A 338 -21.47 2.97 -4.21
N ALA A 339 -21.68 2.28 -5.32
CA ALA A 339 -21.23 2.81 -6.60
C ALA A 339 -21.93 4.17 -6.90
N GLU A 340 -21.24 5.10 -7.54
CA GLU A 340 -21.76 6.46 -7.81
C GLU A 340 -23.16 6.48 -8.43
N ASN A 341 -23.44 5.51 -9.33
CA ASN A 341 -24.72 5.39 -10.04
C ASN A 341 -25.64 4.30 -9.46
N ASP A 342 -25.34 3.78 -8.26
CA ASP A 342 -26.18 2.77 -7.63
C ASP A 342 -27.46 3.41 -7.09
N PRO A 343 -28.65 2.99 -7.54
CA PRO A 343 -29.92 3.46 -6.99
C PRO A 343 -30.08 3.20 -5.50
N ALA A 344 -29.42 2.18 -4.95
CA ALA A 344 -29.43 1.88 -3.51
C ALA A 344 -28.79 3.01 -2.67
N GLY A 345 -27.84 3.77 -3.23
CA GLY A 345 -27.30 4.98 -2.58
C GLY A 345 -28.31 6.12 -2.41
N ILE A 346 -29.49 6.00 -2.98
CA ILE A 346 -30.59 6.98 -2.87
C ILE A 346 -31.61 6.57 -1.77
N HIS A 347 -31.53 5.35 -1.26
CA HIS A 347 -32.59 4.75 -0.42
C HIS A 347 -32.52 5.05 1.07
N ASP A 348 -31.47 5.64 1.59
CA ASP A 348 -31.38 5.99 3.02
C ASP A 348 -31.76 7.45 3.33
N VAL A 349 -32.71 8.01 2.60
CA VAL A 349 -33.49 9.09 3.19
C VAL A 349 -34.36 8.45 4.28
N GLN A 350 -33.99 8.62 5.55
CA GLN A 350 -34.89 8.34 6.66
C GLN A 350 -36.12 9.24 6.50
N ILE A 351 -37.09 8.75 5.77
CA ILE A 351 -38.39 9.41 5.67
C ILE A 351 -39.07 9.08 6.98
N ASP A 352 -39.25 10.10 7.80
CA ASP A 352 -40.16 10.03 8.95
C ASP A 352 -41.52 9.52 8.43
N ASP A 353 -41.85 8.29 8.82
CA ASP A 353 -43.09 7.64 8.36
C ASP A 353 -44.36 8.41 8.72
N ASN A 354 -44.25 9.39 9.61
CA ASN A 354 -45.34 10.30 10.01
C ASN A 354 -45.40 11.62 9.20
N GLN A 355 -44.40 11.89 8.35
CA GLN A 355 -44.40 13.10 7.52
C GLN A 355 -45.16 12.87 6.21
N PRO A 356 -46.02 13.83 5.79
CA PRO A 356 -46.72 13.76 4.50
C PRO A 356 -45.70 13.81 3.34
N ALA A 357 -45.84 12.89 2.36
CA ALA A 357 -44.98 12.83 1.16
C ALA A 357 -45.83 12.74 -0.12
N ASN A 358 -45.26 13.11 -1.25
CA ASN A 358 -45.92 12.94 -2.54
C ASN A 358 -45.85 11.47 -2.96
N ILE A 359 -46.92 10.99 -3.59
CA ILE A 359 -47.01 9.68 -4.22
C ILE A 359 -46.81 9.86 -5.72
N TYR A 360 -45.94 9.05 -6.32
CA TYR A 360 -45.64 9.11 -7.74
C TYR A 360 -46.04 7.78 -8.42
N ASN A 361 -46.46 7.86 -9.66
CA ASN A 361 -46.58 6.65 -10.49
C ASN A 361 -45.22 6.21 -11.03
N MET A 362 -45.16 5.09 -11.74
CA MET A 362 -43.91 4.54 -12.31
C MET A 362 -43.27 5.43 -13.38
N ASN A 363 -43.98 6.44 -13.89
CA ASN A 363 -43.47 7.44 -14.84
C ASN A 363 -42.95 8.72 -14.15
N GLY A 364 -42.89 8.71 -12.80
CA GLY A 364 -42.41 9.84 -12.02
C GLY A 364 -43.43 11.01 -11.87
N MET A 365 -44.67 10.83 -12.33
CA MET A 365 -45.72 11.85 -12.17
C MET A 365 -46.35 11.77 -10.77
N VAL A 366 -46.58 12.93 -10.13
CA VAL A 366 -47.25 13.00 -8.86
C VAL A 366 -48.74 12.62 -9.03
N VAL A 367 -49.17 11.56 -8.35
CA VAL A 367 -50.58 11.11 -8.33
C VAL A 367 -51.32 11.58 -7.10
N ARG A 368 -50.62 11.88 -6.00
CA ARG A 368 -51.17 12.47 -4.78
C ARG A 368 -50.10 13.31 -4.07
N GLN A 369 -50.43 14.49 -3.64
CA GLN A 369 -49.53 15.37 -2.89
C GLN A 369 -49.80 15.24 -1.37
N LYS A 370 -48.73 15.37 -0.58
CA LYS A 370 -48.80 15.43 0.90
C LYS A 370 -49.61 14.27 1.51
N ALA A 371 -49.51 13.08 0.97
CA ALA A 371 -50.17 11.88 1.47
C ALA A 371 -49.45 11.32 2.71
N ILE A 372 -50.19 10.80 3.66
CA ILE A 372 -49.65 10.04 4.80
C ILE A 372 -49.77 8.51 4.57
N SER A 373 -50.60 8.08 3.64
CA SER A 373 -50.81 6.68 3.26
C SER A 373 -51.13 6.52 1.77
N THR A 374 -51.12 5.31 1.26
CA THR A 374 -51.54 4.95 -0.10
C THR A 374 -53.00 4.56 -0.18
N GLU A 375 -53.73 4.67 0.92
CA GLU A 375 -55.15 4.29 1.00
C GLU A 375 -56.02 5.10 0.02
N GLY A 376 -56.92 4.44 -0.68
CA GLY A 376 -57.81 5.05 -1.67
C GLY A 376 -57.10 5.42 -3.01
N LEU A 377 -55.92 4.91 -3.29
CA LEU A 377 -55.37 4.91 -4.64
C LEU A 377 -55.92 3.78 -5.48
N PRO A 378 -56.08 3.97 -6.79
CA PRO A 378 -56.38 2.85 -7.72
C PRO A 378 -55.38 1.74 -7.61
N GLN A 379 -55.80 0.52 -7.98
CA GLN A 379 -54.88 -0.59 -8.09
C GLN A 379 -53.71 -0.26 -9.03
N GLY A 380 -52.47 -0.48 -8.54
CA GLY A 380 -51.29 -0.11 -9.31
C GLY A 380 -50.01 -0.14 -8.51
N ILE A 381 -48.91 0.23 -9.19
CA ILE A 381 -47.59 0.35 -8.58
C ILE A 381 -47.23 1.85 -8.45
N TYR A 382 -46.84 2.24 -7.26
CA TYR A 382 -46.52 3.60 -6.91
C TYR A 382 -45.18 3.72 -6.20
N ILE A 383 -44.59 4.89 -6.19
CA ILE A 383 -43.47 5.25 -5.34
C ILE A 383 -43.99 6.20 -4.26
N PHE A 384 -43.88 5.78 -3.01
CA PHE A 384 -44.30 6.54 -1.85
C PHE A 384 -43.23 6.49 -0.77
N LYS A 385 -42.80 7.64 -0.28
CA LYS A 385 -41.72 7.75 0.70
C LYS A 385 -40.45 6.96 0.25
N GLY A 386 -40.06 7.11 -1.03
CA GLY A 386 -38.92 6.44 -1.61
C GLY A 386 -39.04 4.92 -1.80
N LYS A 387 -40.17 4.31 -1.41
CA LYS A 387 -40.41 2.86 -1.53
C LYS A 387 -41.40 2.56 -2.65
N LYS A 388 -41.20 1.44 -3.33
CA LYS A 388 -42.17 0.88 -4.27
C LYS A 388 -43.32 0.23 -3.48
N VAL A 389 -44.52 0.70 -3.68
CA VAL A 389 -45.75 0.22 -3.01
C VAL A 389 -46.69 -0.34 -4.07
N VAL A 390 -47.23 -1.54 -3.82
CA VAL A 390 -48.28 -2.15 -4.64
C VAL A 390 -49.60 -1.93 -3.93
N VAL A 391 -50.55 -1.27 -4.62
CA VAL A 391 -51.93 -1.14 -4.18
C VAL A 391 -52.77 -2.15 -4.93
N ASN A 392 -53.38 -3.06 -4.18
CA ASN A 392 -54.21 -4.15 -4.71
C ASN A 392 -55.66 -3.75 -4.80
#